data_9f5dd33322876d16d34c22698f67c0a2
#
_entry.id   9f5dd33322876d16d34c22698f67c0a2
#
_cell.length_a   1.000
_cell.length_b   1.000
_cell.length_c   1.000
_cell.angle_alpha   90.00
_cell.angle_beta   90.00
_cell.angle_gamma   90.00
#
_symmetry.space_group_name_H-M   'P 1'
#
loop_
_entity.id
_entity.type
_entity.pdbx_description
1 polymer ?
#
loop_
_entity_poly.entity_id
_entity_poly.type
_entity_poly.pdbx_seq_one_letter_code
_entity_poly.pdbx_strand_id
1 'polypeptide(L)'
;VQSAAGLGEVWVVAPAAQCSAMSHRITVRGDLEVKPYDFPATGVTAYSVGGTPADCVKVALGCLMTEKPDIVFSGINAGYNVGRDILYSGTIGAAMEALCWGVPAIAFSVAEEDECEVLNTYLEPVAKELISKTLPQNEIWNVNFPGCTLEEYKGILWDRIPDQNQY
;
A
#
# COMPACT_ATOMS: atom_id res chain seq x y z
N VAL A 1 3.07 2.50 -9.43
CA VAL A 1 2.67 1.65 -10.57
C VAL A 1 3.85 1.39 -11.48
N GLN A 2 4.60 2.40 -11.96
CA GLN A 2 5.75 2.19 -12.85
C GLN A 2 6.77 1.21 -12.27
N SER A 3 7.17 1.37 -11.02
CA SER A 3 8.08 0.44 -10.33
C SER A 3 7.51 -0.98 -10.22
N ALA A 4 6.21 -1.11 -10.00
CA ALA A 4 5.54 -2.41 -9.95
C ALA A 4 5.49 -3.09 -11.33
N ALA A 5 5.29 -2.33 -12.42
CA ALA A 5 5.27 -2.86 -13.78
C ALA A 5 6.60 -3.52 -14.20
N GLY A 6 7.70 -3.11 -13.57
CA GLY A 6 9.01 -3.78 -13.74
C GLY A 6 9.13 -5.12 -13.02
N LEU A 7 8.18 -5.48 -12.16
CA LEU A 7 8.20 -6.70 -11.35
C LEU A 7 7.28 -7.80 -11.92
N GLY A 8 6.26 -7.46 -12.71
CA GLY A 8 5.31 -8.42 -13.25
C GLY A 8 4.01 -7.79 -13.74
N GLU A 9 2.96 -8.61 -13.87
CA GLU A 9 1.62 -8.15 -14.19
C GLU A 9 1.05 -7.28 -13.05
N VAL A 10 0.46 -6.13 -13.41
CA VAL A 10 -0.03 -5.15 -12.43
C VAL A 10 -1.52 -4.93 -12.54
N TRP A 11 -2.19 -5.10 -11.41
CA TRP A 11 -3.57 -4.68 -11.19
C TRP A 11 -3.60 -3.48 -10.25
N VAL A 12 -4.33 -2.44 -10.62
CA VAL A 12 -4.57 -1.26 -9.80
C VAL A 12 -6.04 -1.21 -9.43
N VAL A 13 -6.35 -1.33 -8.16
CA VAL A 13 -7.72 -1.20 -7.66
C VAL A 13 -7.71 -0.16 -6.55
N ALA A 14 -8.32 0.99 -6.83
CA ALA A 14 -8.19 2.16 -5.99
C ALA A 14 -9.55 2.79 -5.63
N PRO A 15 -9.67 3.45 -4.47
CA PRO A 15 -10.87 4.19 -4.12
C PRO A 15 -11.18 5.29 -5.13
N ALA A 16 -12.47 5.49 -5.44
CA ALA A 16 -12.94 6.56 -6.32
C ALA A 16 -12.78 7.96 -5.71
N ALA A 17 -12.57 8.06 -4.41
CA ALA A 17 -12.41 9.31 -3.67
C ALA A 17 -11.32 9.16 -2.60
N GLN A 18 -10.85 10.30 -2.09
CA GLN A 18 -9.87 10.32 -1.00
C GLN A 18 -10.44 9.63 0.25
N CYS A 19 -9.63 8.79 0.88
CA CYS A 19 -9.99 7.93 2.01
C CYS A 19 -9.00 8.09 3.17
N SER A 20 -8.96 9.28 3.78
CA SER A 20 -8.12 9.53 4.97
C SER A 20 -8.77 8.97 6.23
N ALA A 21 -7.98 8.48 7.17
CA ALA A 21 -8.40 7.98 8.48
C ALA A 21 -9.51 6.90 8.43
N MET A 22 -9.47 6.04 7.42
CA MET A 22 -10.46 4.96 7.27
C MET A 22 -10.12 3.69 8.04
N SER A 23 -8.91 3.57 8.59
CA SER A 23 -8.48 2.35 9.29
C SER A 23 -8.68 1.10 8.40
N HIS A 24 -9.06 -0.03 8.99
CA HIS A 24 -9.44 -1.27 8.28
C HIS A 24 -10.97 -1.36 8.07
N ARG A 25 -11.62 -0.22 7.79
CA ARG A 25 -13.06 -0.19 7.55
C ARG A 25 -13.41 -0.87 6.22
N ILE A 26 -14.44 -1.73 6.27
CA ILE A 26 -15.07 -2.33 5.09
C ILE A 26 -16.55 -1.93 4.98
N THR A 27 -17.09 -1.93 3.78
CA THR A 27 -18.50 -1.74 3.50
C THR A 27 -19.24 -3.06 3.67
N VAL A 28 -20.14 -3.14 4.66
CA VAL A 28 -20.88 -4.36 5.00
C VAL A 28 -22.29 -4.38 4.36
N ARG A 29 -22.86 -3.22 4.07
CA ARG A 29 -24.22 -3.09 3.50
C ARG A 29 -24.21 -2.11 2.35
N GLY A 30 -25.06 -2.38 1.37
CA GLY A 30 -25.16 -1.60 0.13
C GLY A 30 -24.24 -2.12 -0.96
N ASP A 31 -24.30 -1.48 -2.11
CA ASP A 31 -23.53 -1.85 -3.29
C ASP A 31 -22.25 -1.02 -3.36
N LEU A 32 -21.19 -1.62 -3.86
CA LEU A 32 -19.96 -0.94 -4.22
C LEU A 32 -19.93 -0.75 -5.74
N GLU A 33 -19.86 0.50 -6.17
CA GLU A 33 -19.67 0.80 -7.59
C GLU A 33 -18.24 0.46 -7.98
N VAL A 34 -18.06 -0.36 -9.02
CA VAL A 34 -16.74 -0.74 -9.57
C VAL A 34 -16.71 -0.38 -11.03
N LYS A 35 -15.76 0.46 -11.42
CA LYS A 35 -15.59 0.93 -12.81
C LYS A 35 -14.20 0.59 -13.33
N PRO A 36 -14.07 0.07 -14.56
CA PRO A 36 -12.79 0.03 -15.24
C PRO A 36 -12.20 1.45 -15.32
N TYR A 37 -10.91 1.55 -15.18
CA TYR A 37 -10.17 2.80 -15.30
C TYR A 37 -9.11 2.69 -16.37
N ASP A 38 -9.08 3.62 -17.32
CA ASP A 38 -8.06 3.66 -18.36
C ASP A 38 -6.77 4.24 -17.77
N PHE A 39 -5.89 3.35 -17.35
CA PHE A 39 -4.64 3.72 -16.70
C PHE A 39 -3.59 4.09 -17.76
N PRO A 40 -2.86 5.22 -17.62
CA PRO A 40 -1.96 5.74 -18.65
C PRO A 40 -0.66 4.94 -18.81
N ALA A 41 -0.59 3.70 -18.35
CA ALA A 41 0.53 2.78 -18.53
C ALA A 41 0.08 1.49 -19.21
N THR A 42 0.83 1.04 -20.20
CA THR A 42 0.54 -0.19 -20.95
C THR A 42 0.68 -1.43 -20.06
N GLY A 43 -0.24 -2.38 -20.21
CA GLY A 43 -0.19 -3.65 -19.47
C GLY A 43 -0.66 -3.58 -18.02
N VAL A 44 -1.30 -2.48 -17.64
CA VAL A 44 -1.92 -2.32 -16.31
C VAL A 44 -3.43 -2.51 -16.43
N THR A 45 -3.98 -3.42 -15.64
CA THR A 45 -5.43 -3.56 -15.47
C THR A 45 -5.86 -2.70 -14.29
N ALA A 46 -6.80 -1.77 -14.50
CA ALA A 46 -7.16 -0.83 -13.45
C ALA A 46 -8.67 -0.67 -13.24
N TYR A 47 -9.05 -0.49 -11.97
CA TYR A 47 -10.43 -0.26 -11.52
C TYR A 47 -10.51 0.81 -10.45
N SER A 48 -11.58 1.58 -10.49
CA SER A 48 -12.01 2.51 -9.45
C SER A 48 -13.15 1.88 -8.65
N VAL A 49 -13.10 1.97 -7.33
CA VAL A 49 -14.10 1.38 -6.41
C VAL A 49 -14.70 2.47 -5.53
N GLY A 50 -16.03 2.53 -5.45
CA GLY A 50 -16.79 3.44 -4.59
C GLY A 50 -16.79 2.98 -3.12
N GLY A 51 -15.60 2.67 -2.57
CA GLY A 51 -15.44 2.11 -1.24
C GLY A 51 -14.13 2.56 -0.57
N THR A 52 -13.80 1.91 0.53
CA THR A 52 -12.56 2.15 1.31
C THR A 52 -11.35 1.46 0.65
N PRO A 53 -10.10 1.76 1.08
CA PRO A 53 -8.93 1.01 0.62
C PRO A 53 -9.01 -0.50 0.88
N ALA A 54 -9.57 -0.91 2.02
CA ALA A 54 -9.81 -2.32 2.32
C ALA A 54 -10.89 -2.94 1.40
N ASP A 55 -11.95 -2.19 1.05
CA ASP A 55 -12.93 -2.64 0.06
C ASP A 55 -12.29 -2.87 -1.31
N CYS A 56 -11.32 -2.04 -1.71
CA CYS A 56 -10.61 -2.22 -2.97
C CYS A 56 -9.88 -3.57 -3.03
N VAL A 57 -9.18 -3.93 -1.96
CA VAL A 57 -8.50 -5.24 -1.85
C VAL A 57 -9.52 -6.37 -1.87
N LYS A 58 -10.59 -6.25 -1.11
CA LYS A 58 -11.68 -7.22 -1.04
C LYS A 58 -12.34 -7.48 -2.40
N VAL A 59 -12.62 -6.40 -3.12
CA VAL A 59 -13.20 -6.45 -4.48
C VAL A 59 -12.20 -7.05 -5.46
N ALA A 60 -10.94 -6.63 -5.41
CA ALA A 60 -9.89 -7.18 -6.27
C ALA A 60 -9.77 -8.70 -6.11
N LEU A 61 -9.54 -9.15 -4.89
CA LEU A 61 -9.25 -10.56 -4.58
C LEU A 61 -10.50 -11.46 -4.61
N GLY A 62 -11.66 -10.91 -4.29
CA GLY A 62 -12.90 -11.69 -4.21
C GLY A 62 -13.77 -11.67 -5.47
N CYS A 63 -13.61 -10.68 -6.34
CA CYS A 63 -14.54 -10.47 -7.46
C CYS A 63 -13.87 -10.25 -8.83
N LEU A 64 -12.72 -9.59 -8.88
CA LEU A 64 -12.12 -9.19 -10.16
C LEU A 64 -11.03 -10.15 -10.63
N MET A 65 -10.18 -10.61 -9.74
CA MET A 65 -9.05 -11.48 -10.06
C MET A 65 -9.48 -12.95 -10.02
N THR A 66 -9.06 -13.72 -11.01
CA THR A 66 -9.29 -15.19 -11.05
C THR A 66 -8.25 -15.96 -10.26
N GLU A 67 -7.06 -15.37 -10.12
CA GLU A 67 -5.94 -15.94 -9.37
C GLU A 67 -5.45 -14.91 -8.35
N LYS A 68 -4.95 -15.38 -7.22
CA LYS A 68 -4.37 -14.50 -6.20
C LYS A 68 -3.06 -13.93 -6.71
N PRO A 69 -2.80 -12.63 -6.47
CA PRO A 69 -1.49 -12.06 -6.77
C PRO A 69 -0.43 -12.60 -5.80
N ASP A 70 0.83 -12.54 -6.20
CA ASP A 70 1.95 -12.91 -5.35
C ASP A 70 2.13 -11.93 -4.18
N ILE A 71 1.74 -10.68 -4.37
CA ILE A 71 1.88 -9.61 -3.37
C ILE A 71 0.91 -8.45 -3.61
N VAL A 72 0.52 -7.78 -2.53
CA VAL A 72 -0.25 -6.53 -2.58
C VAL A 72 0.62 -5.37 -2.10
N PHE A 73 0.70 -4.32 -2.91
CA PHE A 73 1.26 -3.03 -2.54
C PHE A 73 0.13 -2.06 -2.20
N SER A 74 0.14 -1.53 -0.99
CA SER A 74 -0.81 -0.51 -0.55
C SER A 74 -0.12 0.85 -0.43
N GLY A 75 -0.63 1.85 -1.10
CA GLY A 75 -0.07 3.21 -1.12
C GLY A 75 0.28 3.67 -2.54
N ILE A 76 1.11 4.71 -2.73
CA ILE A 76 1.94 5.33 -1.68
C ILE A 76 1.12 6.41 -0.99
N ASN A 77 1.07 6.37 0.35
CA ASN A 77 0.36 7.35 1.15
C ASN A 77 1.20 8.64 1.30
N ALA A 78 0.59 9.80 1.07
CA ALA A 78 1.18 11.07 1.47
C ALA A 78 0.95 11.26 2.98
N GLY A 79 2.03 11.37 3.73
CA GLY A 79 2.06 11.35 5.19
C GLY A 79 2.52 9.99 5.75
N TYR A 80 3.27 10.05 6.86
CA TYR A 80 3.78 8.86 7.52
C TYR A 80 2.70 8.02 8.19
N ASN A 81 2.88 6.71 8.16
CA ASN A 81 2.12 5.77 8.97
C ASN A 81 3.04 5.19 10.06
N VAL A 82 3.22 5.95 11.14
CA VAL A 82 4.10 5.60 12.27
C VAL A 82 3.36 5.73 13.60
N GLY A 83 3.86 5.09 14.64
CA GLY A 83 3.27 5.16 15.97
C GLY A 83 1.80 4.74 15.99
N ARG A 84 0.94 5.57 16.59
CA ARG A 84 -0.51 5.32 16.69
C ARG A 84 -1.27 5.59 15.39
N ASP A 85 -0.72 6.37 14.48
CA ASP A 85 -1.37 6.69 13.19
C ASP A 85 -1.56 5.43 12.32
N ILE A 86 -0.74 4.40 12.55
CA ILE A 86 -0.91 3.06 11.96
C ILE A 86 -2.35 2.55 12.14
N LEU A 87 -2.96 2.78 13.31
CA LEU A 87 -4.30 2.28 13.64
C LEU A 87 -5.41 2.97 12.83
N TYR A 88 -5.18 4.19 12.39
CA TYR A 88 -6.16 4.98 11.64
C TYR A 88 -5.95 4.92 10.13
N SER A 89 -4.81 4.41 9.68
CA SER A 89 -4.41 4.42 8.28
C SER A 89 -5.23 3.46 7.42
N GLY A 90 -5.85 3.99 6.37
CA GLY A 90 -6.48 3.17 5.32
C GLY A 90 -5.46 2.39 4.49
N THR A 91 -4.25 2.91 4.33
CA THR A 91 -3.14 2.24 3.63
C THR A 91 -2.71 0.98 4.38
N ILE A 92 -2.56 1.08 5.70
CA ILE A 92 -2.31 -0.08 6.56
C ILE A 92 -3.51 -1.04 6.54
N GLY A 93 -4.74 -0.50 6.62
CA GLY A 93 -5.96 -1.31 6.57
C GLY A 93 -6.08 -2.15 5.29
N ALA A 94 -5.73 -1.60 4.14
CA ALA A 94 -5.70 -2.34 2.88
C ALA A 94 -4.63 -3.44 2.87
N ALA A 95 -3.43 -3.17 3.37
CA ALA A 95 -2.39 -4.20 3.50
C ALA A 95 -2.81 -5.33 4.47
N MET A 96 -3.47 -4.97 5.57
CA MET A 96 -4.04 -5.96 6.50
C MET A 96 -5.18 -6.77 5.88
N GLU A 97 -6.02 -6.15 5.03
CA GLU A 97 -7.05 -6.90 4.30
C GLU A 97 -6.42 -7.95 3.37
N ALA A 98 -5.35 -7.60 2.63
CA ALA A 98 -4.63 -8.57 1.81
C ALA A 98 -4.09 -9.74 2.66
N LEU A 99 -3.55 -9.44 3.83
CA LEU A 99 -3.11 -10.46 4.79
C LEU A 99 -4.24 -11.40 5.22
N CYS A 100 -5.45 -10.87 5.48
CA CYS A 100 -6.63 -11.68 5.80
C CYS A 100 -7.01 -12.65 4.66
N TRP A 101 -6.68 -12.32 3.42
CA TRP A 101 -6.83 -13.18 2.25
C TRP A 101 -5.66 -14.15 2.04
N GLY A 102 -4.64 -14.10 2.90
CA GLY A 102 -3.43 -14.91 2.81
C GLY A 102 -2.48 -14.46 1.69
N VAL A 103 -2.50 -13.18 1.34
CA VAL A 103 -1.60 -12.57 0.36
C VAL A 103 -0.60 -11.68 1.09
N PRO A 104 0.72 -11.85 0.87
CA PRO A 104 1.73 -10.96 1.42
C PRO A 104 1.47 -9.50 1.04
N ALA A 105 1.76 -8.57 1.93
CA ALA A 105 1.50 -7.16 1.66
C ALA A 105 2.57 -6.22 2.18
N ILE A 106 2.78 -5.12 1.43
CA ILE A 106 3.65 -4.01 1.81
C ILE A 106 2.85 -2.73 1.75
N ALA A 107 2.80 -2.00 2.87
CA ALA A 107 2.28 -0.63 2.93
C ALA A 107 3.43 0.35 2.74
N PHE A 108 3.27 1.29 1.80
CA PHE A 108 4.23 2.34 1.50
C PHE A 108 3.68 3.71 1.86
N SER A 109 4.49 4.51 2.51
CA SER A 109 4.19 5.90 2.87
C SER A 109 5.41 6.79 2.64
N VAL A 110 5.17 8.06 2.41
CA VAL A 110 6.21 9.07 2.20
C VAL A 110 5.84 10.35 2.93
N ALA A 111 6.82 11.18 3.29
CA ALA A 111 6.57 12.52 3.82
C ALA A 111 5.66 13.33 2.88
N GLU A 112 4.86 14.23 3.46
CA GLU A 112 4.03 15.19 2.69
C GLU A 112 4.90 16.31 2.10
N GLU A 113 5.74 15.95 1.12
CA GLU A 113 6.59 16.90 0.40
C GLU A 113 6.40 16.71 -1.11
N ASP A 114 6.58 17.78 -1.87
CA ASP A 114 6.33 17.80 -3.32
C ASP A 114 7.29 16.87 -4.10
N GLU A 115 8.52 16.72 -3.61
CA GLU A 115 9.51 15.81 -4.19
C GLU A 115 10.23 15.03 -3.09
N CYS A 116 10.29 13.71 -3.26
CA CYS A 116 11.03 12.81 -2.37
C CYS A 116 12.08 12.04 -3.16
N GLU A 117 13.32 12.56 -3.17
CA GLU A 117 14.45 11.93 -3.87
C GLU A 117 14.72 10.51 -3.36
N VAL A 118 14.58 10.31 -2.06
CA VAL A 118 14.77 8.99 -1.42
C VAL A 118 13.74 7.99 -1.91
N LEU A 119 12.46 8.38 -1.99
CA LEU A 119 11.41 7.53 -2.55
C LEU A 119 11.72 7.15 -4.01
N ASN A 120 12.02 8.16 -4.84
CA ASN A 120 12.27 7.94 -6.26
C ASN A 120 13.46 7.02 -6.51
N THR A 121 14.47 7.07 -5.66
CA THR A 121 15.69 6.27 -5.77
C THR A 121 15.54 4.88 -5.19
N TYR A 122 14.85 4.74 -4.04
CA TYR A 122 14.88 3.50 -3.25
C TYR A 122 13.58 2.70 -3.25
N LEU A 123 12.47 3.20 -3.81
CA LEU A 123 11.20 2.46 -3.81
C LEU A 123 11.34 1.07 -4.44
N GLU A 124 11.88 1.00 -5.65
CA GLU A 124 12.02 -0.27 -6.36
C GLU A 124 13.05 -1.22 -5.72
N PRO A 125 14.27 -0.77 -5.35
CA PRO A 125 15.21 -1.59 -4.59
C PRO A 125 14.64 -2.15 -3.29
N VAL A 126 13.96 -1.31 -2.49
CA VAL A 126 13.33 -1.73 -1.23
C VAL A 126 12.22 -2.74 -1.49
N ALA A 127 11.34 -2.49 -2.46
CA ALA A 127 10.28 -3.43 -2.80
C ALA A 127 10.85 -4.79 -3.19
N LYS A 128 11.85 -4.84 -4.06
CA LYS A 128 12.54 -6.09 -4.47
C LYS A 128 13.16 -6.83 -3.28
N GLU A 129 13.81 -6.10 -2.40
CA GLU A 129 14.40 -6.68 -1.18
C GLU A 129 13.32 -7.30 -0.30
N LEU A 130 12.21 -6.58 -0.05
CA LEU A 130 11.13 -7.05 0.81
C LEU A 130 10.35 -8.23 0.23
N ILE A 131 10.13 -8.26 -1.09
CA ILE A 131 9.53 -9.42 -1.79
C ILE A 131 10.38 -10.68 -1.58
N SER A 132 11.70 -10.54 -1.55
CA SER A 132 12.61 -11.69 -1.36
C SER A 132 12.65 -12.22 0.07
N LYS A 133 12.14 -11.46 1.05
CA LYS A 133 12.13 -11.83 2.47
C LYS A 133 10.85 -12.57 2.81
N THR A 134 10.98 -13.66 3.57
CA THR A 134 9.82 -14.37 4.11
C THR A 134 9.29 -13.62 5.33
N LEU A 135 8.03 -13.20 5.27
CA LEU A 135 7.30 -12.67 6.43
C LEU A 135 6.55 -13.79 7.14
N PRO A 136 6.40 -13.72 8.48
CA PRO A 136 5.40 -14.51 9.18
C PRO A 136 3.99 -14.27 8.60
N GLN A 137 3.14 -15.29 8.64
CA GLN A 137 1.80 -15.25 8.03
C GLN A 137 0.84 -14.22 8.64
N ASN A 138 1.22 -13.58 9.73
CA ASN A 138 0.42 -12.58 10.47
C ASN A 138 1.08 -11.20 10.49
N GLU A 139 2.01 -10.93 9.59
CA GLU A 139 2.74 -9.67 9.52
C GLU A 139 2.67 -9.04 8.13
N ILE A 140 2.76 -7.72 8.08
CA ILE A 140 2.93 -6.92 6.86
C ILE A 140 4.19 -6.07 6.98
N TRP A 141 4.78 -5.70 5.86
CA TRP A 141 5.76 -4.63 5.84
C TRP A 141 5.07 -3.26 5.86
N ASN A 142 5.55 -2.37 6.73
CA ASN A 142 5.15 -0.96 6.76
C ASN A 142 6.40 -0.10 6.52
N VAL A 143 6.49 0.50 5.35
CA VAL A 143 7.65 1.25 4.87
C VAL A 143 7.33 2.73 4.83
N ASN A 144 8.14 3.55 5.47
CA ASN A 144 8.00 5.01 5.47
C ASN A 144 9.27 5.65 4.90
N PHE A 145 9.13 6.36 3.77
CA PHE A 145 10.23 7.07 3.13
C PHE A 145 10.35 8.49 3.69
N PRO A 146 11.55 8.90 4.15
CA PRO A 146 11.73 10.23 4.72
C PRO A 146 11.70 11.31 3.64
N GLY A 147 11.20 12.50 4.00
CA GLY A 147 11.32 13.72 3.23
C GLY A 147 12.68 14.38 3.45
N CYS A 148 13.73 13.77 2.93
CA CYS A 148 15.08 14.33 3.02
C CYS A 148 15.80 14.15 1.68
N THR A 149 16.89 14.87 1.49
CA THR A 149 17.76 14.73 0.32
C THR A 149 18.55 13.42 0.36
N LEU A 150 19.09 12.99 -0.77
CA LEU A 150 19.98 11.81 -0.81
C LEU A 150 21.25 12.01 0.02
N GLU A 151 21.74 13.24 0.19
CA GLU A 151 22.91 13.55 1.01
C GLU A 151 22.62 13.36 2.52
N GLU A 152 21.39 13.63 2.95
CA GLU A 152 20.95 13.47 4.33
C GLU A 152 20.54 12.02 4.65
N TYR A 153 20.26 11.21 3.64
CA TYR A 153 19.84 9.84 3.81
C TYR A 153 20.95 8.96 4.40
N LYS A 154 20.66 8.32 5.52
CA LYS A 154 21.65 7.53 6.30
C LYS A 154 21.41 6.03 6.25
N GLY A 155 20.46 5.57 5.44
CA GLY A 155 20.15 4.16 5.32
C GLY A 155 18.80 3.78 5.92
N ILE A 156 18.54 2.47 6.01
CA ILE A 156 17.27 1.90 6.44
C ILE A 156 17.32 1.52 7.91
N LEU A 157 16.30 1.87 8.65
CA LEU A 157 16.07 1.39 10.01
C LEU A 157 15.05 0.25 9.96
N TRP A 158 15.46 -0.92 10.43
CA TRP A 158 14.64 -2.13 10.45
C TRP A 158 13.94 -2.33 11.81
N ASP A 159 12.86 -3.12 11.82
CA ASP A 159 12.20 -3.66 13.01
C ASP A 159 11.85 -2.57 14.06
N ARG A 160 11.37 -1.43 13.56
CA ARG A 160 10.99 -0.33 14.44
C ARG A 160 9.63 -0.61 15.09
N ILE A 161 9.61 -0.55 16.42
CA ILE A 161 8.39 -0.70 17.22
C ILE A 161 7.85 0.69 17.54
N PRO A 162 6.52 0.93 17.39
CA PRO A 162 5.91 2.19 17.79
C PRO A 162 6.20 2.53 19.25
N ASP A 163 6.69 3.76 19.49
CA ASP A 163 6.89 4.23 20.86
C ASP A 163 5.52 4.45 21.53
N GLN A 164 5.31 3.79 22.66
CA GLN A 164 4.07 3.87 23.43
C GLN A 164 3.96 5.17 24.27
N ASN A 165 5.02 5.96 24.34
CA ASN A 165 5.12 7.14 25.20
C ASN A 165 4.90 8.48 24.48
N GLN A 166 4.61 8.49 23.18
CA GLN A 166 4.47 9.70 22.38
C GLN A 166 3.02 10.21 22.26
N TYR A 167 2.25 10.17 23.37
CA TYR A 167 1.00 10.98 23.48
C TYR A 167 0.75 11.29 24.93
#